data_5e449116688cc232d25fc084c248d068
#
_entry.id   5e449116688cc232d25fc084c248d068
#
_cell.length_a   1.000
_cell.length_b   1.000
_cell.length_c   1.000
_cell.angle_alpha   90.00
_cell.angle_beta   90.00
_cell.angle_gamma   90.00
#
_symmetry.space_group_name_H-M   'P 1'
#
loop_
_entity.id
_entity.type
_entity.pdbx_description
1 polymer ?
#
loop_
_entity_poly.entity_id
_entity_poly.type
_entity_poly.pdbx_seq_one_letter_code
_entity_poly.pdbx_strand_id
1 'polypeptide(L)'
;VPVVSIHIVELIARSLAQEGHSIITSGSQGVNAAVIRAVLDVNPSLLTVLLPQSLDRQTAEVKDLLGSVLHLIEKEDNNDLPLPMASSLCNQEIINRCDQLICFAFHDSETLLSSCHSAEDMGKIVSLMFFD
;
A
#
# COMPACT_ATOMS: atom_id res chain seq x y z
N VAL A 1 -13.25 4.94 -5.56
CA VAL A 1 -13.18 3.45 -5.61
C VAL A 1 -14.54 2.89 -5.21
N PRO A 2 -15.12 2.00 -6.01
CA PRO A 2 -16.41 1.39 -5.66
C PRO A 2 -16.37 0.63 -4.33
N VAL A 3 -17.44 0.71 -3.55
CA VAL A 3 -17.54 0.06 -2.23
C VAL A 3 -17.31 -1.45 -2.32
N VAL A 4 -17.84 -2.09 -3.33
CA VAL A 4 -17.68 -3.55 -3.54
C VAL A 4 -16.21 -3.91 -3.73
N SER A 5 -15.45 -3.12 -4.50
CA SER A 5 -14.02 -3.35 -4.72
C SER A 5 -13.22 -3.19 -3.42
N ILE A 6 -13.59 -2.23 -2.58
CA ILE A 6 -12.94 -2.04 -1.27
C ILE A 6 -13.19 -3.25 -0.36
N HIS A 7 -14.40 -3.80 -0.36
CA HIS A 7 -14.70 -5.00 0.43
C HIS A 7 -13.87 -6.22 -0.04
N ILE A 8 -13.67 -6.37 -1.34
CA ILE A 8 -12.82 -7.44 -1.89
C ILE A 8 -11.37 -7.26 -1.44
N VAL A 9 -10.85 -6.04 -1.50
CA VAL A 9 -9.49 -5.73 -1.05
C VAL A 9 -9.34 -6.08 0.43
N GLU A 10 -10.28 -5.67 1.27
CA GLU A 10 -10.27 -5.97 2.70
C GLU A 10 -10.29 -7.47 2.96
N LEU A 11 -11.11 -8.21 2.22
CA LEU A 11 -11.22 -9.66 2.37
C LEU A 11 -9.88 -10.36 2.04
N ILE A 12 -9.25 -9.97 0.95
CA ILE A 12 -7.96 -10.53 0.53
C ILE A 12 -6.87 -10.22 1.55
N ALA A 13 -6.77 -8.96 1.97
CA ALA A 13 -5.77 -8.54 2.95
C ALA A 13 -5.97 -9.25 4.29
N ARG A 14 -7.22 -9.38 4.75
CA ARG A 14 -7.55 -10.08 5.97
C ARG A 14 -7.16 -11.55 5.90
N SER A 15 -7.45 -12.21 4.78
CA SER A 15 -7.11 -13.63 4.58
C SER A 15 -5.60 -13.85 4.61
N LEU A 16 -4.83 -12.97 3.97
CA LEU A 16 -3.37 -13.06 3.97
C LEU A 16 -2.80 -12.87 5.39
N ALA A 17 -3.33 -11.91 6.12
CA ALA A 17 -2.91 -11.65 7.50
C ALA A 17 -3.27 -12.84 8.41
N GLN A 18 -4.45 -13.43 8.24
CA GLN A 18 -4.87 -14.60 9.00
C GLN A 18 -3.96 -15.80 8.75
N GLU A 19 -3.36 -15.90 7.58
CA GLU A 19 -2.38 -16.93 7.26
C GLU A 19 -0.96 -16.60 7.75
N GLY A 20 -0.77 -15.45 8.36
CA GLY A 20 0.51 -15.04 8.95
C GLY A 20 1.46 -14.32 7.99
N HIS A 21 1.00 -13.90 6.83
CA HIS A 21 1.84 -13.15 5.89
C HIS A 21 2.12 -11.74 6.41
N SER A 22 3.35 -11.28 6.27
CA SER A 22 3.72 -9.90 6.51
C SER A 22 3.25 -9.05 5.31
N ILE A 23 2.60 -7.93 5.59
CA ILE A 23 2.01 -7.08 4.57
C ILE A 23 2.62 -5.69 4.64
N ILE A 24 3.06 -5.19 3.49
CA ILE A 24 3.61 -3.86 3.36
C ILE A 24 2.75 -3.06 2.37
N THR A 25 2.41 -1.84 2.71
CA THR A 25 1.61 -0.96 1.88
C THR A 25 2.00 0.49 2.11
N SER A 26 1.49 1.39 1.29
CA SER A 26 1.64 2.82 1.48
C SER A 26 0.48 3.39 2.30
N GLY A 27 0.62 4.61 2.79
CA GLY A 27 -0.40 5.29 3.58
C GLY A 27 -1.18 6.30 2.75
N SER A 28 -2.20 5.86 2.05
CA SER A 28 -3.11 6.75 1.35
C SER A 28 -4.54 6.27 1.52
N GLN A 29 -5.50 7.04 0.99
CA GLN A 29 -6.91 6.65 1.05
C GLN A 29 -7.21 5.56 0.01
N GLY A 30 -8.40 4.98 0.09
CA GLY A 30 -8.86 3.97 -0.86
C GLY A 30 -8.27 2.60 -0.58
N VAL A 31 -7.59 2.01 -1.55
CA VAL A 31 -7.05 0.65 -1.46
C VAL A 31 -6.07 0.49 -0.30
N ASN A 32 -5.13 1.42 -0.14
CA ASN A 32 -4.15 1.35 0.94
C ASN A 32 -4.83 1.39 2.31
N ALA A 33 -5.80 2.28 2.49
CA ALA A 33 -6.55 2.38 3.74
C ALA A 33 -7.32 1.09 4.04
N ALA A 34 -7.91 0.46 3.02
CA ALA A 34 -8.63 -0.81 3.17
C ALA A 34 -7.69 -1.92 3.65
N VAL A 35 -6.50 -2.01 3.08
CA VAL A 35 -5.47 -2.98 3.50
C VAL A 35 -5.06 -2.73 4.94
N ILE A 36 -4.79 -1.48 5.30
CA ILE A 36 -4.39 -1.11 6.66
C ILE A 36 -5.46 -1.54 7.68
N ARG A 37 -6.72 -1.19 7.43
CA ARG A 37 -7.82 -1.55 8.34
C ARG A 37 -7.93 -3.05 8.52
N ALA A 38 -7.86 -3.80 7.43
CA ALA A 38 -8.01 -5.25 7.46
C ALA A 38 -6.90 -5.93 8.26
N VAL A 39 -5.64 -5.53 8.05
CA VAL A 39 -4.51 -6.12 8.75
C VAL A 39 -4.48 -5.72 10.22
N LEU A 40 -4.82 -4.46 10.54
CA LEU A 40 -4.92 -4.02 11.94
C LEU A 40 -5.95 -4.84 12.73
N ASP A 41 -7.05 -5.24 12.08
CA ASP A 41 -8.07 -6.08 12.73
C ASP A 41 -7.57 -7.49 13.04
N VAL A 42 -6.61 -8.00 12.29
CA VAL A 42 -6.09 -9.36 12.47
C VAL A 42 -4.88 -9.35 13.40
N ASN A 43 -3.83 -8.64 13.00
CA ASN A 43 -2.59 -8.58 13.76
C ASN A 43 -1.75 -7.39 13.32
N PRO A 44 -1.71 -6.31 14.12
CA PRO A 44 -0.92 -5.12 13.77
C PRO A 44 0.58 -5.38 13.54
N SER A 45 1.13 -6.43 14.15
CA SER A 45 2.55 -6.75 13.99
C SER A 45 2.92 -7.24 12.59
N LEU A 46 1.93 -7.64 11.78
CA LEU A 46 2.16 -8.08 10.41
C LEU A 46 2.16 -6.93 9.39
N LEU A 47 1.82 -5.72 9.83
CA LEU A 47 1.66 -4.57 8.93
C LEU A 47 2.85 -3.62 9.02
N THR A 48 3.39 -3.27 7.85
CA THR A 48 4.33 -2.16 7.69
C THR A 48 3.76 -1.17 6.70
N VAL A 49 3.76 0.12 7.07
CA VAL A 49 3.28 1.19 6.20
C VAL A 49 4.44 2.12 5.88
N LEU A 50 4.67 2.35 4.58
CA LEU A 50 5.63 3.34 4.09
C LEU A 50 4.89 4.56 3.61
N LEU A 51 5.30 5.73 4.11
CA LEU A 51 4.79 7.01 3.63
C LEU A 51 5.78 7.62 2.64
N PRO A 52 5.28 8.27 1.57
CA PRO A 52 6.15 8.93 0.60
C PRO A 52 6.87 10.14 1.19
N GLN A 53 6.28 10.76 2.21
CA GLN A 53 6.81 11.94 2.90
C GLN A 53 6.54 11.78 4.40
N SER A 54 6.67 12.85 5.19
CA SER A 54 6.40 12.78 6.63
C SER A 54 4.90 12.64 6.95
N LEU A 55 4.60 12.10 8.11
CA LEU A 55 3.23 11.86 8.59
C LEU A 55 2.40 13.15 8.63
N ASP A 56 2.98 14.26 9.02
CA ASP A 56 2.27 15.55 9.15
C ASP A 56 1.76 16.07 7.80
N ARG A 57 2.23 15.54 6.68
CA ARG A 57 1.74 15.88 5.35
C ARG A 57 0.53 15.07 4.91
N GLN A 58 0.13 14.09 5.70
CA GLN A 58 -1.05 13.30 5.39
C GLN A 58 -2.33 14.01 5.79
N THR A 59 -3.47 13.57 5.25
CA THR A 59 -4.78 14.10 5.66
C THR A 59 -5.10 13.70 7.08
N ALA A 60 -6.04 14.39 7.73
CA ALA A 60 -6.46 14.06 9.08
C ALA A 60 -7.00 12.63 9.19
N GLU A 61 -7.77 12.18 8.18
CA GLU A 61 -8.32 10.83 8.14
C GLU A 61 -7.23 9.76 8.11
N VAL A 62 -6.20 9.97 7.30
CA VAL A 62 -5.08 9.05 7.19
C VAL A 62 -4.26 9.06 8.48
N LYS A 63 -4.02 10.23 9.07
CA LYS A 63 -3.31 10.34 10.35
C LYS A 63 -4.00 9.54 11.45
N ASP A 64 -5.33 9.62 11.53
CA ASP A 64 -6.11 8.87 12.52
C ASP A 64 -5.94 7.36 12.32
N LEU A 65 -6.02 6.91 11.08
CA LEU A 65 -5.82 5.51 10.73
C LEU A 65 -4.42 5.02 11.08
N LEU A 66 -3.41 5.83 10.78
CA LEU A 66 -2.01 5.48 11.02
C LEU A 66 -1.62 5.50 12.50
N GLY A 67 -2.44 6.09 13.35
CA GLY A 67 -2.19 6.13 14.80
C GLY A 67 -2.13 4.75 15.45
N SER A 68 -2.72 3.73 14.84
CA SER A 68 -2.70 2.34 15.34
C SER A 68 -1.63 1.48 14.68
N VAL A 69 -0.86 2.02 13.73
CA VAL A 69 0.18 1.29 13.00
C VAL A 69 1.45 1.22 13.84
N LEU A 70 1.97 0.01 14.07
CA LEU A 70 3.17 -0.22 14.87
C LEU A 70 4.46 0.01 14.08
N HIS A 71 4.46 -0.34 12.79
CA HIS A 71 5.63 -0.24 11.92
C HIS A 71 5.36 0.78 10.82
N LEU A 72 5.60 2.05 11.15
CA LEU A 72 5.40 3.17 10.24
C LEU A 72 6.76 3.73 9.84
N ILE A 73 7.01 3.83 8.53
CA ILE A 73 8.25 4.38 7.98
C ILE A 73 7.91 5.65 7.21
N GLU A 74 8.39 6.78 7.71
CA GLU A 74 8.23 8.09 7.08
C GLU A 74 9.45 8.41 6.23
N LYS A 75 9.23 9.05 5.09
CA LYS A 75 10.30 9.51 4.20
C LYS A 75 10.41 11.03 4.24
N GLU A 76 10.78 11.57 5.38
CA GLU A 76 10.93 13.02 5.59
C GLU A 76 11.91 13.66 4.61
N ASP A 77 12.95 12.93 4.22
CA ASP A 77 13.94 13.41 3.24
C ASP A 77 13.32 13.74 1.89
N ASN A 78 12.16 13.17 1.60
CA ASN A 78 11.44 13.40 0.33
C ASN A 78 10.39 14.51 0.42
N ASN A 79 10.33 15.24 1.55
CA ASN A 79 9.37 16.34 1.71
C ASN A 79 9.58 17.48 0.70
N ASP A 80 10.80 17.65 0.22
CA ASP A 80 11.14 18.68 -0.76
C ASP A 80 10.82 18.27 -2.20
N LEU A 81 10.46 17.01 -2.43
CA LEU A 81 10.10 16.52 -3.75
C LEU A 81 8.61 16.73 -4.04
N PRO A 82 8.24 16.91 -5.31
CA PRO A 82 6.82 16.85 -5.68
C PRO A 82 6.22 15.50 -5.27
N LEU A 83 4.97 15.51 -4.83
CA LEU A 83 4.30 14.30 -4.35
C LEU A 83 4.33 13.14 -5.34
N PRO A 84 4.11 13.34 -6.66
CA PRO A 84 4.21 12.23 -7.61
C PRO A 84 5.58 11.54 -7.62
N MET A 85 6.65 12.31 -7.48
CA MET A 85 8.01 11.76 -7.42
C MET A 85 8.24 11.02 -6.10
N ALA A 86 7.84 11.60 -4.98
CA ALA A 86 7.94 10.95 -3.67
C ALA A 86 7.14 9.65 -3.64
N SER A 87 5.95 9.63 -4.24
CA SER A 87 5.09 8.44 -4.34
C SER A 87 5.74 7.36 -5.19
N SER A 88 6.38 7.73 -6.29
CA SER A 88 7.09 6.79 -7.16
C SER A 88 8.26 6.12 -6.42
N LEU A 89 9.03 6.90 -5.66
CA LEU A 89 10.13 6.38 -4.85
C LEU A 89 9.61 5.46 -3.73
N CYS A 90 8.49 5.80 -3.12
CA CYS A 90 7.85 4.98 -2.10
C CYS A 90 7.41 3.63 -2.69
N ASN A 91 6.78 3.64 -3.84
CA ASN A 91 6.36 2.41 -4.52
C ASN A 91 7.55 1.52 -4.87
N GLN A 92 8.64 2.14 -5.33
CA GLN A 92 9.87 1.40 -5.64
C GLN A 92 10.45 0.72 -4.40
N GLU A 93 10.42 1.39 -3.26
CA GLU A 93 10.91 0.79 -2.02
C GLU A 93 10.01 -0.35 -1.54
N ILE A 94 8.69 -0.21 -1.68
CA ILE A 94 7.75 -1.29 -1.38
C ILE A 94 8.06 -2.52 -2.24
N ILE A 95 8.25 -2.33 -3.55
CA ILE A 95 8.61 -3.41 -4.47
C ILE A 95 9.91 -4.08 -4.05
N ASN A 96 10.92 -3.30 -3.65
CA ASN A 96 12.21 -3.84 -3.22
C ASN A 96 12.10 -4.70 -1.96
N ARG A 97 11.15 -4.40 -1.09
CA ARG A 97 10.97 -5.09 0.18
C ARG A 97 10.09 -6.33 0.12
N CYS A 98 9.26 -6.47 -0.91
CA CYS A 98 8.32 -7.57 -0.99
C CYS A 98 8.82 -8.72 -1.86
N ASP A 99 8.31 -9.92 -1.62
CA ASP A 99 8.55 -11.09 -2.47
C ASP A 99 7.45 -11.24 -3.50
N GLN A 100 6.23 -10.84 -3.16
CA GLN A 100 5.06 -10.87 -4.02
C GLN A 100 4.34 -9.54 -3.95
N LEU A 101 4.00 -8.99 -5.12
CA LEU A 101 3.23 -7.75 -5.25
C LEU A 101 1.81 -8.09 -5.68
N ILE A 102 0.82 -7.59 -4.95
CA ILE A 102 -0.59 -7.70 -5.32
C ILE A 102 -1.08 -6.31 -5.68
N CYS A 103 -1.52 -6.14 -6.92
CA CYS A 103 -1.99 -4.86 -7.45
C CYS A 103 -3.49 -4.90 -7.69
N PHE A 104 -4.19 -3.87 -7.26
CA PHE A 104 -5.62 -3.68 -7.53
C PHE A 104 -5.74 -2.51 -8.51
N ALA A 105 -5.97 -2.82 -9.77
CA ALA A 105 -5.98 -1.83 -10.84
C ALA A 105 -7.41 -1.45 -11.21
N PHE A 106 -7.60 -0.17 -11.48
CA PHE A 106 -8.82 0.39 -12.02
C PHE A 106 -8.54 0.89 -13.43
N HIS A 107 -9.57 1.32 -14.14
CA HIS A 107 -9.50 1.67 -15.55
C HIS A 107 -8.34 2.63 -15.91
N ASP A 108 -7.98 3.55 -15.01
CA ASP A 108 -6.98 4.61 -15.26
C ASP A 108 -5.64 4.38 -14.54
N SER A 109 -5.27 3.15 -14.25
CA SER A 109 -4.11 2.84 -13.39
C SER A 109 -2.79 2.66 -14.15
N GLU A 110 -2.42 3.59 -15.02
CA GLU A 110 -1.16 3.50 -15.79
C GLU A 110 0.09 3.45 -14.90
N THR A 111 0.14 4.29 -13.87
CA THR A 111 1.28 4.33 -12.93
C THR A 111 1.41 3.00 -12.18
N LEU A 112 0.29 2.43 -11.78
CA LEU A 112 0.27 1.15 -11.09
C LEU A 112 0.75 0.01 -12.01
N LEU A 113 0.30 0.00 -13.27
CA LEU A 113 0.74 -1.00 -14.25
C LEU A 113 2.25 -0.89 -14.52
N SER A 114 2.79 0.32 -14.56
CA SER A 114 4.23 0.54 -14.68
C SER A 114 4.98 -0.05 -13.48
N SER A 115 4.46 0.10 -12.27
CA SER A 115 5.03 -0.49 -11.06
C SER A 115 4.99 -2.02 -11.12
N CYS A 116 3.91 -2.61 -11.65
CA CYS A 116 3.81 -4.06 -11.81
C CYS A 116 4.85 -4.60 -12.77
N HIS A 117 5.07 -3.92 -13.90
CA HIS A 117 6.12 -4.31 -14.85
C HIS A 117 7.51 -4.22 -14.23
N SER A 118 7.77 -3.17 -13.47
CA SER A 118 9.02 -3.00 -12.73
C SER A 118 9.27 -4.16 -11.77
N ALA A 119 8.24 -4.57 -11.04
CA ALA A 119 8.33 -5.69 -10.10
C ALA A 119 8.61 -7.02 -10.83
N GLU A 120 7.95 -7.26 -11.97
CA GLU A 120 8.19 -8.45 -12.79
C GLU A 120 9.62 -8.49 -13.29
N ASP A 121 10.15 -7.36 -13.75
CA ASP A 121 11.54 -7.23 -14.22
C ASP A 121 12.54 -7.53 -13.11
N MET A 122 12.18 -7.32 -11.86
CA MET A 122 12.99 -7.63 -10.69
C MET A 122 12.83 -9.08 -10.21
N GLY A 123 12.05 -9.89 -10.90
CA GLY A 123 11.83 -11.29 -10.55
C GLY A 123 10.82 -11.49 -9.42
N LYS A 124 10.02 -10.49 -9.10
CA LYS A 124 8.96 -10.62 -8.09
C LYS A 124 7.73 -11.31 -8.68
N ILE A 125 6.98 -12.00 -7.83
CA ILE A 125 5.70 -12.58 -8.22
C ILE A 125 4.66 -11.46 -8.20
N VAL A 126 3.95 -11.25 -9.31
CA VAL A 126 2.95 -10.18 -9.41
C VAL A 126 1.58 -10.77 -9.69
N SER A 127 0.62 -10.42 -8.84
CA SER A 127 -0.81 -10.72 -9.03
C SER A 127 -1.53 -9.42 -9.32
N LEU A 128 -2.13 -9.31 -10.50
CA LEU A 128 -2.81 -8.11 -10.94
C LEU A 128 -4.31 -8.38 -11.06
N MET A 129 -5.10 -7.60 -10.33
CA MET A 129 -6.56 -7.69 -10.34
C MET A 129 -7.13 -6.39 -10.88
N PHE A 130 -8.08 -6.50 -11.82
CA PHE A 130 -8.75 -5.34 -12.40
C PHE A 130 -10.17 -5.23 -11.86
N PHE A 131 -10.56 -3.99 -11.52
CA PHE A 131 -11.91 -3.62 -11.12
C PHE A 131 -12.42 -2.52 -12.04
N ASP A 132 -13.60 -2.69 -12.59
CA ASP A 132 -14.25 -1.69 -13.43
C ASP A 132 -15.33 -0.92 -12.67
#